data_04264ae6f0472471d5d36f7d1a3d96e2
#
_entry.id   04264ae6f0472471d5d36f7d1a3d96e2
#
_cell.length_a   1.000
_cell.length_b   1.000
_cell.length_c   1.000
_cell.angle_alpha   90.00
_cell.angle_beta   90.00
_cell.angle_gamma   90.00
#
_symmetry.space_group_name_H-M   'P 1'
#
loop_
_entity.id
_entity.type
_entity.pdbx_description
1 polymer ?
#
loop_
_entity_poly.entity_id
_entity_poly.type
_entity_poly.pdbx_seq_one_letter_code
_entity_poly.pdbx_strand_id
1 'polypeptide(L)'
;AAKEGARISYRKILRTSLIRLRDFSYGNVLLFLLYILCTVPVAGFILSSSLTESFRIPDFITEEVGKTVGGHIALFLLFFFFMYLNMRLVYTVPLMGLKAQKFNKSVRESFAYTKKGGIKLFLTLFLYEFLLSLLAALLLYLAAFLFTRLDPKGELGIFHFLFFLLFRFTRFFFGILSKIGFLSLLVNTLPVEGSEGENAFLAEEQKYSKTTIFLLLALFVFHSTIALMDYMGREVNTDAKIIAHRGLVSAGVENTIESLEGAKAAGADMVELDIQLTKDQEFVVMHDVDLSRLTGIEKKVYDCTLSELTAMTVHQGEFSGKIPSLREFVQRAKALNIPLLIEIKPHGKEPENFSEILLEKLEEYGVEKTNPLMSLDISLMEGIEETAP
;
A
#
# COMPACT_ATOMS: atom_id res chain seq x y z
N ALA A 1 -14.82 35.47 -15.22
CA ALA A 1 -13.57 36.11 -14.79
C ALA A 1 -12.44 35.89 -15.79
N ALA A 2 -12.37 34.75 -16.47
CA ALA A 2 -11.41 34.54 -17.56
C ALA A 2 -11.77 35.33 -18.84
N LYS A 3 -13.06 35.66 -19.03
CA LYS A 3 -13.54 36.48 -20.19
C LYS A 3 -13.23 37.99 -20.12
N GLU A 4 -12.74 38.50 -18.98
CA GLU A 4 -12.58 39.94 -18.77
C GLU A 4 -11.12 40.41 -18.51
N GLY A 5 -10.10 39.56 -18.68
CA GLY A 5 -8.72 39.95 -18.40
C GLY A 5 -8.46 40.36 -16.94
N ALA A 6 -9.42 40.09 -16.03
CA ALA A 6 -9.35 40.49 -14.64
C ALA A 6 -8.35 39.60 -13.88
N ARG A 7 -7.33 40.20 -13.29
CA ARG A 7 -6.40 39.56 -12.37
C ARG A 7 -7.19 38.79 -11.26
N ILE A 8 -7.11 37.48 -11.27
CA ILE A 8 -7.76 36.65 -10.26
C ILE A 8 -6.98 36.80 -8.95
N SER A 9 -7.60 37.46 -7.96
CA SER A 9 -7.00 37.59 -6.62
C SER A 9 -7.10 36.26 -5.86
N TYR A 10 -5.99 35.75 -5.30
CA TYR A 10 -5.97 34.60 -4.42
C TYR A 10 -6.97 34.70 -3.27
N ARG A 11 -7.17 35.90 -2.71
CA ARG A 11 -8.22 36.18 -1.71
C ARG A 11 -9.62 35.88 -2.23
N LYS A 12 -9.90 36.25 -3.49
CA LYS A 12 -11.21 36.00 -4.12
C LYS A 12 -11.43 34.50 -4.33
N ILE A 13 -10.39 33.78 -4.80
CA ILE A 13 -10.45 32.30 -4.93
C ILE A 13 -10.73 31.66 -3.59
N LEU A 14 -9.92 31.95 -2.58
CA LEU A 14 -10.07 31.35 -1.24
C LEU A 14 -11.44 31.66 -0.63
N ARG A 15 -11.86 32.93 -0.68
CA ARG A 15 -13.18 33.33 -0.15
C ARG A 15 -14.32 32.63 -0.89
N THR A 16 -14.25 32.52 -2.22
CA THR A 16 -15.26 31.83 -3.00
C THR A 16 -15.29 30.33 -2.68
N SER A 17 -14.14 29.69 -2.54
CA SER A 17 -14.03 28.29 -2.16
C SER A 17 -14.61 28.03 -0.77
N LEU A 18 -14.29 28.88 0.21
CA LEU A 18 -14.84 28.77 1.57
C LEU A 18 -16.37 28.99 1.62
N ILE A 19 -16.89 29.96 0.84
CA ILE A 19 -18.34 30.16 0.74
C ILE A 19 -19.02 28.92 0.14
N ARG A 20 -18.38 28.26 -0.83
CA ARG A 20 -18.91 27.05 -1.47
C ARG A 20 -18.93 25.86 -0.49
N LEU A 21 -17.98 25.76 0.43
CA LEU A 21 -18.03 24.74 1.49
C LEU A 21 -19.25 24.92 2.40
N ARG A 22 -19.75 26.15 2.58
CA ARG A 22 -20.94 26.43 3.38
C ARG A 22 -22.24 25.98 2.70
N ASP A 23 -22.23 25.78 1.38
CA ASP A 23 -23.40 25.28 0.63
C ASP A 23 -23.63 23.75 0.81
N PHE A 24 -22.76 23.07 1.57
CA PHE A 24 -22.95 21.69 1.98
C PHE A 24 -23.99 21.60 3.11
N SER A 25 -25.21 21.21 2.77
CA SER A 25 -26.21 20.84 3.79
C SER A 25 -25.87 19.51 4.46
N TYR A 26 -26.34 19.30 5.69
CA TYR A 26 -26.07 18.07 6.46
C TYR A 26 -26.35 16.76 5.69
N GLY A 27 -27.41 16.70 4.89
CA GLY A 27 -27.70 15.54 4.03
C GLY A 27 -26.70 15.32 2.89
N ASN A 28 -25.98 16.36 2.47
CA ASN A 28 -24.95 16.28 1.45
C ASN A 28 -23.59 15.86 2.04
N VAL A 29 -23.38 16.05 3.34
CA VAL A 29 -22.12 15.65 4.02
C VAL A 29 -21.94 14.14 3.95
N LEU A 30 -22.99 13.36 4.25
CA LEU A 30 -22.94 11.90 4.17
C LEU A 30 -22.64 11.42 2.75
N LEU A 31 -23.29 12.00 1.75
CA LEU A 31 -23.03 11.68 0.34
C LEU A 31 -21.62 12.11 -0.10
N PHE A 32 -21.10 13.20 0.44
CA PHE A 32 -19.74 13.65 0.19
C PHE A 32 -18.70 12.73 0.85
N LEU A 33 -18.96 12.26 2.07
CA LEU A 33 -18.13 11.26 2.72
C LEU A 33 -18.11 9.94 1.94
N LEU A 34 -19.28 9.51 1.45
CA LEU A 34 -19.37 8.35 0.56
C LEU A 34 -18.61 8.58 -0.76
N TYR A 35 -18.70 9.78 -1.33
CA TYR A 35 -17.91 10.17 -2.50
C TYR A 35 -16.41 10.07 -2.22
N ILE A 36 -15.92 10.60 -1.10
CA ILE A 36 -14.52 10.48 -0.68
C ILE A 36 -14.15 9.00 -0.52
N LEU A 37 -14.95 8.22 0.20
CA LEU A 37 -14.71 6.79 0.40
C LEU A 37 -14.61 6.02 -0.93
N CYS A 38 -15.41 6.38 -1.92
CA CYS A 38 -15.37 5.76 -3.23
C CYS A 38 -14.19 6.23 -4.10
N THR A 39 -13.69 7.46 -3.89
CA THR A 39 -12.63 8.05 -4.72
C THR A 39 -11.23 7.83 -4.17
N VAL A 40 -11.07 7.76 -2.84
CA VAL A 40 -9.77 7.61 -2.16
C VAL A 40 -9.02 6.34 -2.56
N PRO A 41 -9.61 5.14 -2.64
CA PRO A 41 -8.87 3.93 -2.98
C PRO A 41 -8.19 3.98 -4.36
N VAL A 42 -8.75 4.75 -5.30
CA VAL A 42 -8.19 4.91 -6.66
C VAL A 42 -7.37 6.19 -6.79
N ALA A 43 -7.62 7.19 -5.94
CA ALA A 43 -6.86 8.44 -5.93
C ALA A 43 -5.37 8.22 -5.60
N GLY A 44 -5.04 7.18 -4.86
CA GLY A 44 -3.65 6.76 -4.60
C GLY A 44 -2.86 6.41 -5.84
N PHE A 45 -3.52 5.96 -6.91
CA PHE A 45 -2.88 5.68 -8.21
C PHE A 45 -2.72 6.92 -9.09
N ILE A 46 -3.64 7.89 -8.98
CA ILE A 46 -3.69 9.06 -9.87
C ILE A 46 -3.21 10.33 -9.15
N LEU A 47 -3.54 10.47 -7.87
CA LEU A 47 -3.27 11.65 -7.05
C LEU A 47 -2.54 11.23 -5.76
N SER A 48 -1.36 10.61 -5.88
CA SER A 48 -0.58 10.23 -4.70
C SER A 48 -0.36 11.46 -3.81
N SER A 49 -1.01 11.49 -2.66
CA SER A 49 -0.79 12.49 -1.63
C SER A 49 -0.55 11.78 -0.30
N SER A 50 0.26 12.37 0.55
CA SER A 50 0.49 11.85 1.90
C SER A 50 -0.79 11.65 2.73
N LEU A 51 -1.87 12.38 2.38
CA LEU A 51 -3.18 12.22 3.00
C LEU A 51 -3.91 10.95 2.56
N THR A 52 -3.62 10.43 1.36
CA THR A 52 -4.27 9.21 0.84
C THR A 52 -3.48 7.94 1.14
N GLU A 53 -2.20 8.03 1.48
CA GLU A 53 -1.37 6.89 1.88
C GLU A 53 -1.89 6.19 3.13
N SER A 54 -2.49 6.93 4.06
CA SER A 54 -3.06 6.38 5.30
C SER A 54 -4.40 5.63 5.10
N PHE A 55 -5.01 5.72 3.91
CA PHE A 55 -6.28 5.06 3.58
C PHE A 55 -6.10 3.85 2.66
N ARG A 56 -4.97 3.17 2.75
CA ARG A 56 -4.77 1.90 2.04
C ARG A 56 -5.50 0.77 2.76
N ILE A 57 -5.99 -0.19 1.98
CA ILE A 57 -6.36 -1.48 2.57
C ILE A 57 -5.05 -2.09 3.10
N PRO A 58 -4.99 -2.47 4.38
CA PRO A 58 -3.79 -3.08 4.92
C PRO A 58 -3.33 -4.29 4.10
N ASP A 59 -2.02 -4.41 3.89
CA ASP A 59 -1.45 -5.43 3.01
C ASP A 59 -1.84 -6.84 3.47
N PHE A 60 -1.93 -7.09 4.78
CA PHE A 60 -2.36 -8.38 5.32
C PHE A 60 -3.78 -8.79 4.87
N ILE A 61 -4.71 -7.83 4.67
CA ILE A 61 -6.07 -8.13 4.16
C ILE A 61 -5.99 -8.53 2.68
N THR A 62 -5.21 -7.81 1.89
CA THR A 62 -5.07 -8.11 0.45
C THR A 62 -4.32 -9.41 0.22
N GLU A 63 -3.34 -9.72 1.05
CA GLU A 63 -2.61 -10.99 1.04
C GLU A 63 -3.52 -12.15 1.43
N GLU A 64 -4.30 -12.02 2.50
CA GLU A 64 -5.20 -13.07 2.97
C GLU A 64 -6.30 -13.38 1.94
N VAL A 65 -6.94 -12.34 1.40
CA VAL A 65 -7.93 -12.50 0.32
C VAL A 65 -7.28 -13.05 -0.95
N GLY A 66 -6.05 -12.64 -1.26
CA GLY A 66 -5.29 -13.08 -2.43
C GLY A 66 -4.79 -14.53 -2.39
N LYS A 67 -4.91 -15.26 -1.27
CA LYS A 67 -4.49 -16.67 -1.21
C LYS A 67 -5.34 -17.62 -2.07
N THR A 68 -6.51 -17.18 -2.49
CA THR A 68 -7.42 -17.97 -3.33
C THR A 68 -7.63 -17.32 -4.70
N VAL A 69 -7.87 -18.15 -5.73
CA VAL A 69 -8.23 -17.65 -7.07
C VAL A 69 -9.50 -16.78 -7.01
N GLY A 70 -10.50 -17.19 -6.21
CA GLY A 70 -11.72 -16.42 -5.99
C GLY A 70 -11.44 -15.06 -5.36
N GLY A 71 -10.52 -14.99 -4.41
CA GLY A 71 -10.08 -13.76 -3.77
C GLY A 71 -9.38 -12.80 -4.73
N HIS A 72 -8.47 -13.30 -5.58
CA HIS A 72 -7.86 -12.48 -6.64
C HIS A 72 -8.90 -11.89 -7.59
N ILE A 73 -9.88 -12.71 -8.02
CA ILE A 73 -10.97 -12.24 -8.88
C ILE A 73 -11.80 -11.18 -8.16
N ALA A 74 -12.12 -11.37 -6.88
CA ALA A 74 -12.88 -10.39 -6.09
C ALA A 74 -12.14 -9.06 -5.96
N LEU A 75 -10.84 -9.06 -5.64
CA LEU A 75 -10.00 -7.85 -5.58
C LEU A 75 -9.94 -7.14 -6.93
N PHE A 76 -9.77 -7.90 -8.01
CA PHE A 76 -9.77 -7.37 -9.38
C PHE A 76 -11.11 -6.70 -9.73
N LEU A 77 -12.23 -7.37 -9.47
CA LEU A 77 -13.56 -6.81 -9.71
C LEU A 77 -13.81 -5.56 -8.86
N LEU A 78 -13.39 -5.56 -7.60
CA LEU A 78 -13.50 -4.42 -6.71
C LEU A 78 -12.69 -3.22 -7.22
N PHE A 79 -11.47 -3.44 -7.67
CA PHE A 79 -10.63 -2.41 -8.28
C PHE A 79 -11.30 -1.78 -9.51
N PHE A 80 -11.80 -2.60 -10.44
CA PHE A 80 -12.46 -2.09 -11.64
C PHE A 80 -13.80 -1.41 -11.34
N PHE A 81 -14.52 -1.88 -10.33
CA PHE A 81 -15.73 -1.20 -9.83
C PHE A 81 -15.42 0.21 -9.34
N PHE A 82 -14.43 0.37 -8.46
CA PHE A 82 -14.03 1.69 -7.98
C PHE A 82 -13.46 2.58 -9.10
N MET A 83 -12.69 2.02 -10.00
CA MET A 83 -12.18 2.74 -11.18
C MET A 83 -13.32 3.25 -12.06
N TYR A 84 -14.32 2.40 -12.35
CA TYR A 84 -15.53 2.80 -13.07
C TYR A 84 -16.28 3.90 -12.34
N LEU A 85 -16.50 3.76 -11.02
CA LEU A 85 -17.21 4.74 -10.22
C LEU A 85 -16.49 6.09 -10.18
N ASN A 86 -15.17 6.08 -10.05
CA ASN A 86 -14.35 7.29 -10.11
C ASN A 86 -14.49 8.01 -11.45
N MET A 87 -14.46 7.27 -12.56
CA MET A 87 -14.70 7.84 -13.89
C MET A 87 -16.09 8.45 -14.00
N ARG A 88 -17.11 7.83 -13.42
CA ARG A 88 -18.47 8.37 -13.43
C ARG A 88 -18.61 9.65 -12.60
N LEU A 89 -17.83 9.79 -11.54
CA LEU A 89 -17.84 10.90 -10.58
C LEU A 89 -16.84 12.03 -10.91
N VAL A 90 -16.00 11.85 -11.92
CA VAL A 90 -14.81 12.71 -12.18
C VAL A 90 -15.16 14.19 -12.38
N TYR A 91 -16.30 14.51 -12.96
CA TYR A 91 -16.75 15.88 -13.17
C TYR A 91 -17.51 16.50 -11.97
N THR A 92 -17.76 15.75 -10.91
CA THR A 92 -18.58 16.22 -9.77
C THR A 92 -18.01 17.51 -9.18
N VAL A 93 -16.74 17.50 -8.80
CA VAL A 93 -16.08 18.68 -8.19
C VAL A 93 -15.89 19.82 -9.19
N PRO A 94 -15.40 19.60 -10.43
CA PRO A 94 -15.39 20.65 -11.45
C PRO A 94 -16.74 21.31 -11.71
N LEU A 95 -17.83 20.54 -11.78
CA LEU A 95 -19.18 21.08 -11.98
C LEU A 95 -19.66 21.96 -10.81
N MET A 96 -19.36 21.54 -9.57
CA MET A 96 -19.64 22.36 -8.39
C MET A 96 -18.92 23.71 -8.46
N GLY A 97 -17.63 23.68 -8.84
CA GLY A 97 -16.83 24.90 -8.93
C GLY A 97 -17.23 25.82 -10.07
N LEU A 98 -17.44 25.28 -11.26
CA LEU A 98 -17.69 26.08 -12.48
C LEU A 98 -19.14 26.56 -12.57
N LYS A 99 -20.12 25.70 -12.31
CA LYS A 99 -21.54 26.00 -12.43
C LYS A 99 -22.20 26.47 -11.13
N ALA A 100 -21.44 26.51 -10.03
CA ALA A 100 -21.97 26.94 -8.73
C ALA A 100 -23.19 26.14 -8.27
N GLN A 101 -23.26 24.86 -8.59
CA GLN A 101 -24.42 24.02 -8.31
C GLN A 101 -24.22 23.10 -7.11
N LYS A 102 -25.32 22.59 -6.56
CA LYS A 102 -25.32 21.69 -5.41
C LYS A 102 -24.67 20.35 -5.75
N PHE A 103 -24.06 19.69 -4.76
CA PHE A 103 -23.37 18.40 -4.89
C PHE A 103 -24.19 17.34 -5.64
N ASN A 104 -25.44 17.08 -5.20
CA ASN A 104 -26.29 16.05 -5.80
C ASN A 104 -26.58 16.29 -7.29
N LYS A 105 -26.73 17.57 -7.69
CA LYS A 105 -26.91 17.92 -9.09
C LYS A 105 -25.64 17.66 -9.88
N SER A 106 -24.46 18.01 -9.31
CA SER A 106 -23.16 17.80 -9.92
C SER A 106 -22.87 16.31 -10.11
N VAL A 107 -23.21 15.45 -9.15
CA VAL A 107 -23.12 14.00 -9.29
C VAL A 107 -23.95 13.49 -10.47
N ARG A 108 -25.23 13.88 -10.52
CA ARG A 108 -26.14 13.46 -11.62
C ARG A 108 -25.63 13.90 -13.00
N GLU A 109 -25.18 15.15 -13.11
CA GLU A 109 -24.62 15.67 -14.35
C GLU A 109 -23.31 14.97 -14.72
N SER A 110 -22.43 14.68 -13.75
CA SER A 110 -21.20 13.91 -13.99
C SER A 110 -21.53 12.54 -14.59
N PHE A 111 -22.50 11.83 -14.03
CA PHE A 111 -22.98 10.56 -14.58
C PHE A 111 -23.55 10.71 -15.99
N ALA A 112 -24.29 11.77 -16.26
CA ALA A 112 -24.87 12.02 -17.58
C ALA A 112 -23.77 12.29 -18.63
N TYR A 113 -22.81 13.16 -18.34
CA TYR A 113 -21.72 13.52 -19.26
C TYR A 113 -20.77 12.34 -19.53
N THR A 114 -20.44 11.56 -18.52
CA THR A 114 -19.54 10.40 -18.68
C THR A 114 -20.22 9.19 -19.32
N LYS A 115 -21.55 9.19 -19.51
CA LYS A 115 -22.26 8.06 -20.13
C LYS A 115 -21.84 7.80 -21.58
N LYS A 116 -21.69 8.85 -22.38
CA LYS A 116 -21.33 8.74 -23.81
C LYS A 116 -19.86 8.94 -24.12
N GLY A 117 -19.13 9.68 -23.28
CA GLY A 117 -17.71 10.06 -23.50
C GLY A 117 -16.72 9.54 -22.47
N GLY A 118 -17.16 8.76 -21.49
CA GLY A 118 -16.32 8.35 -20.36
C GLY A 118 -15.07 7.55 -20.76
N ILE A 119 -15.20 6.63 -21.72
CA ILE A 119 -14.05 5.83 -22.19
C ILE A 119 -13.01 6.72 -22.88
N LYS A 120 -13.43 7.64 -23.74
CA LYS A 120 -12.51 8.58 -24.40
C LYS A 120 -11.81 9.47 -23.37
N LEU A 121 -12.56 9.98 -22.40
CA LEU A 121 -12.03 10.77 -21.29
C LEU A 121 -11.00 9.98 -20.50
N PHE A 122 -11.35 8.75 -20.10
CA PHE A 122 -10.45 7.85 -19.38
C PHE A 122 -9.15 7.64 -20.14
N LEU A 123 -9.24 7.28 -21.42
CA LEU A 123 -8.04 7.05 -22.24
C LEU A 123 -7.19 8.32 -22.38
N THR A 124 -7.82 9.49 -22.50
CA THR A 124 -7.09 10.78 -22.59
C THR A 124 -6.36 11.09 -21.29
N LEU A 125 -7.03 10.95 -20.14
CA LEU A 125 -6.43 11.19 -18.81
C LEU A 125 -5.34 10.14 -18.50
N PHE A 126 -5.62 8.87 -18.80
CA PHE A 126 -4.67 7.78 -18.63
C PHE A 126 -3.41 8.00 -19.47
N LEU A 127 -3.57 8.30 -20.75
CA LEU A 127 -2.44 8.56 -21.65
C LEU A 127 -1.60 9.74 -21.19
N TYR A 128 -2.25 10.82 -20.74
CA TYR A 128 -1.57 11.98 -20.17
C TYR A 128 -0.69 11.59 -18.96
N GLU A 129 -1.28 10.92 -17.97
CA GLU A 129 -0.57 10.51 -16.76
C GLU A 129 0.51 9.46 -17.04
N PHE A 130 0.23 8.53 -17.97
CA PHE A 130 1.19 7.53 -18.40
C PHE A 130 2.43 8.16 -19.06
N LEU A 131 2.24 9.06 -20.00
CA LEU A 131 3.35 9.73 -20.70
C LEU A 131 4.16 10.60 -19.74
N LEU A 132 3.49 11.30 -18.83
CA LEU A 132 4.15 12.13 -17.82
C LEU A 132 4.98 11.26 -16.86
N SER A 133 4.43 10.14 -16.38
CA SER A 133 5.11 9.18 -15.51
C SER A 133 6.28 8.51 -16.21
N LEU A 134 6.11 8.14 -17.49
CA LEU A 134 7.16 7.56 -18.31
C LEU A 134 8.34 8.52 -18.48
N LEU A 135 8.05 9.80 -18.73
CA LEU A 135 9.08 10.84 -18.86
C LEU A 135 9.84 11.03 -17.53
N ALA A 136 9.12 11.08 -16.41
CA ALA A 136 9.74 11.16 -15.07
C ALA A 136 10.61 9.94 -14.76
N ALA A 137 10.12 8.72 -15.05
CA ALA A 137 10.85 7.49 -14.86
C ALA A 137 12.11 7.43 -15.74
N LEU A 138 12.01 7.84 -17.00
CA LEU A 138 13.15 7.89 -17.92
C LEU A 138 14.23 8.85 -17.44
N LEU A 139 13.83 10.04 -16.97
CA LEU A 139 14.76 11.03 -16.40
C LEU A 139 15.53 10.45 -15.20
N LEU A 140 14.81 9.80 -14.26
CA LEU A 140 15.43 9.18 -13.07
C LEU A 140 16.31 7.99 -13.46
N TYR A 141 15.87 7.17 -14.42
CA TYR A 141 16.66 6.04 -14.90
C TYR A 141 17.98 6.50 -15.53
N LEU A 142 17.94 7.50 -16.40
CA LEU A 142 19.13 8.05 -17.04
C LEU A 142 20.10 8.65 -16.02
N ALA A 143 19.56 9.35 -15.00
CA ALA A 143 20.39 9.88 -13.91
C ALA A 143 21.02 8.77 -13.07
N ALA A 144 20.25 7.75 -12.69
CA ALA A 144 20.77 6.60 -11.96
C ALA A 144 21.86 5.88 -12.78
N PHE A 145 21.60 5.63 -14.07
CA PHE A 145 22.59 5.03 -14.96
C PHE A 145 23.90 5.85 -15.04
N LEU A 146 23.79 7.18 -15.21
CA LEU A 146 24.95 8.07 -15.26
C LEU A 146 25.74 8.04 -13.95
N PHE A 147 25.05 8.19 -12.80
CA PHE A 147 25.72 8.22 -11.50
C PHE A 147 26.37 6.89 -11.14
N THR A 148 25.73 5.76 -11.46
CA THR A 148 26.37 4.44 -11.30
C THR A 148 27.60 4.25 -12.20
N ARG A 149 27.63 4.87 -13.38
CA ARG A 149 28.81 4.86 -14.25
C ARG A 149 29.95 5.74 -13.73
N LEU A 150 29.61 6.87 -13.10
CA LEU A 150 30.60 7.79 -12.52
C LEU A 150 31.17 7.30 -11.19
N ASP A 151 30.37 6.56 -10.43
CA ASP A 151 30.75 5.99 -9.14
C ASP A 151 30.25 4.53 -9.02
N PRO A 152 30.95 3.58 -9.70
CA PRO A 152 30.52 2.18 -9.75
C PRO A 152 30.54 1.48 -8.37
N LYS A 153 31.32 1.98 -7.43
CA LYS A 153 31.45 1.41 -6.08
C LYS A 153 30.54 2.08 -5.05
N GLY A 154 29.91 3.22 -5.40
CA GLY A 154 29.08 3.98 -4.48
C GLY A 154 29.87 4.64 -3.33
N GLU A 155 31.18 4.86 -3.51
CA GLU A 155 32.06 5.44 -2.47
C GLU A 155 31.87 6.96 -2.33
N LEU A 156 31.41 7.62 -3.41
CA LEU A 156 31.24 9.07 -3.45
C LEU A 156 29.80 9.45 -3.06
N GLY A 157 29.57 9.70 -1.78
CA GLY A 157 28.24 10.08 -1.26
C GLY A 157 27.56 11.27 -1.98
N ILE A 158 28.35 12.08 -2.72
CA ILE A 158 27.81 13.22 -3.50
C ILE A 158 26.82 12.75 -4.59
N PHE A 159 27.04 11.61 -5.25
CA PHE A 159 26.11 11.13 -6.29
C PHE A 159 24.81 10.61 -5.69
N HIS A 160 24.84 9.99 -4.52
CA HIS A 160 23.63 9.62 -3.78
C HIS A 160 22.82 10.86 -3.40
N PHE A 161 23.48 11.90 -2.90
CA PHE A 161 22.84 13.17 -2.55
C PHE A 161 22.24 13.86 -3.78
N LEU A 162 22.98 13.93 -4.90
CA LEU A 162 22.48 14.53 -6.14
C LEU A 162 21.28 13.74 -6.71
N PHE A 163 21.32 12.41 -6.65
CA PHE A 163 20.19 11.58 -7.07
C PHE A 163 18.98 11.80 -6.18
N PHE A 164 19.17 11.89 -4.87
CA PHE A 164 18.11 12.22 -3.93
C PHE A 164 17.45 13.57 -4.25
N LEU A 165 18.25 14.62 -4.47
CA LEU A 165 17.72 15.94 -4.86
C LEU A 165 16.96 15.88 -6.18
N LEU A 166 17.50 15.21 -7.18
CA LEU A 166 16.85 15.05 -8.48
C LEU A 166 15.53 14.27 -8.35
N PHE A 167 15.51 13.21 -7.58
CA PHE A 167 14.30 12.43 -7.29
C PHE A 167 13.22 13.30 -6.64
N ARG A 168 13.59 14.10 -5.62
CA ARG A 168 12.67 15.02 -4.94
C ARG A 168 12.15 16.10 -5.88
N PHE A 169 13.03 16.69 -6.68
CA PHE A 169 12.65 17.67 -7.70
C PHE A 169 11.70 17.08 -8.74
N THR A 170 12.00 15.91 -9.25
CA THR A 170 11.17 15.20 -10.22
C THR A 170 9.79 14.91 -9.65
N ARG A 171 9.70 14.35 -8.45
CA ARG A 171 8.41 14.10 -7.77
C ARG A 171 7.60 15.38 -7.59
N PHE A 172 8.22 16.45 -7.14
CA PHE A 172 7.56 17.74 -6.92
C PHE A 172 7.07 18.34 -8.24
N PHE A 173 7.95 18.46 -9.22
CA PHE A 173 7.67 19.11 -10.51
C PHE A 173 6.62 18.32 -11.32
N PHE A 174 6.84 17.04 -11.51
CA PHE A 174 5.89 16.19 -12.24
C PHE A 174 4.57 16.01 -11.48
N GLY A 175 4.58 16.01 -10.15
CA GLY A 175 3.36 16.03 -9.34
C GLY A 175 2.52 17.31 -9.54
N ILE A 176 3.14 18.46 -9.70
CA ILE A 176 2.44 19.72 -10.04
C ILE A 176 1.89 19.63 -11.46
N LEU A 177 2.70 19.21 -12.43
CA LEU A 177 2.27 19.06 -13.82
C LEU A 177 1.09 18.11 -13.96
N SER A 178 1.14 16.95 -13.28
CA SER A 178 0.06 15.97 -13.23
C SER A 178 -1.25 16.64 -12.79
N LYS A 179 -1.25 17.30 -11.64
CA LYS A 179 -2.47 17.92 -11.07
C LYS A 179 -3.01 19.06 -11.95
N ILE A 180 -2.13 19.93 -12.44
CA ILE A 180 -2.56 21.05 -13.30
C ILE A 180 -3.08 20.52 -14.63
N GLY A 181 -2.36 19.62 -15.29
CA GLY A 181 -2.77 19.08 -16.57
C GLY A 181 -4.04 18.24 -16.48
N PHE A 182 -4.16 17.40 -15.43
CA PHE A 182 -5.38 16.63 -15.17
C PHE A 182 -6.60 17.55 -15.03
N LEU A 183 -6.51 18.59 -14.17
CA LEU A 183 -7.60 19.55 -14.00
C LEU A 183 -7.90 20.34 -15.27
N SER A 184 -6.87 20.74 -16.02
CA SER A 184 -7.02 21.44 -17.30
C SER A 184 -7.75 20.57 -18.33
N LEU A 185 -7.36 19.30 -18.47
CA LEU A 185 -8.04 18.35 -19.35
C LEU A 185 -9.50 18.14 -18.94
N LEU A 186 -9.78 17.99 -17.64
CA LEU A 186 -11.14 17.86 -17.13
C LEU A 186 -12.01 19.09 -17.46
N VAL A 187 -11.49 20.28 -17.21
CA VAL A 187 -12.23 21.53 -17.48
C VAL A 187 -12.49 21.70 -18.98
N ASN A 188 -11.50 21.39 -19.84
CA ASN A 188 -11.63 21.53 -21.30
C ASN A 188 -12.58 20.47 -21.91
N THR A 189 -12.74 19.32 -21.29
CA THR A 189 -13.63 18.26 -21.77
C THR A 189 -15.05 18.36 -21.21
N LEU A 190 -15.31 19.31 -20.28
CA LEU A 190 -16.66 19.54 -19.77
C LEU A 190 -17.57 20.14 -20.86
N PRO A 191 -18.72 19.51 -21.18
CA PRO A 191 -19.69 20.08 -22.09
C PRO A 191 -20.45 21.24 -21.40
N VAL A 192 -19.90 22.42 -21.47
CA VAL A 192 -20.54 23.64 -20.97
C VAL A 192 -21.29 24.28 -22.15
N GLU A 193 -22.62 24.14 -22.17
CA GLU A 193 -23.47 24.88 -23.10
C GLU A 193 -23.27 26.37 -22.88
N GLY A 194 -22.87 27.09 -23.95
CA GLY A 194 -22.66 28.53 -23.95
C GLY A 194 -21.20 29.02 -23.94
N SER A 195 -20.23 28.16 -24.03
CA SER A 195 -18.87 28.52 -24.39
C SER A 195 -18.69 28.42 -25.93
N GLU A 196 -19.35 29.30 -26.67
CA GLU A 196 -18.82 29.79 -27.97
C GLU A 196 -17.56 30.60 -27.67
N GLY A 197 -16.60 30.00 -27.11
CA GLY A 197 -15.28 30.49 -26.80
C GLY A 197 -14.29 29.60 -27.46
N GLU A 198 -14.39 29.47 -28.78
CA GLU A 198 -13.21 29.21 -29.58
C GLU A 198 -12.10 30.11 -29.07
N ASN A 199 -11.00 29.51 -28.65
CA ASN A 199 -9.71 30.15 -28.45
C ASN A 199 -9.51 31.12 -27.26
N ALA A 200 -10.37 31.17 -26.28
CA ALA A 200 -10.09 32.01 -25.09
C ALA A 200 -8.90 31.52 -24.24
N PHE A 201 -8.40 30.31 -24.48
CA PHE A 201 -7.23 29.75 -23.79
C PHE A 201 -5.90 30.00 -24.52
N LEU A 202 -5.93 30.45 -25.78
CA LEU A 202 -4.71 30.68 -26.55
C LEU A 202 -4.32 32.18 -26.67
N ALA A 203 -5.10 33.07 -26.11
CA ALA A 203 -4.91 34.49 -26.29
C ALA A 203 -4.77 35.27 -24.99
N GLU A 204 -3.70 35.07 -24.30
CA GLU A 204 -2.91 36.06 -23.57
C GLU A 204 -1.78 35.28 -22.89
N GLU A 205 -0.54 35.62 -23.24
CA GLU A 205 0.62 35.29 -22.43
C GLU A 205 0.37 35.81 -21.00
N GLN A 206 -0.24 35.02 -20.17
CA GLN A 206 -0.30 35.32 -18.75
C GLN A 206 1.13 35.24 -18.23
N LYS A 207 1.83 36.37 -18.19
CA LYS A 207 3.09 36.51 -17.48
C LYS A 207 2.85 36.03 -16.04
N TYR A 208 3.33 34.87 -15.74
CA TYR A 208 3.30 34.33 -14.35
C TYR A 208 3.83 35.44 -13.43
N SER A 209 3.05 35.79 -12.42
CA SER A 209 3.48 36.77 -11.45
C SER A 209 4.80 36.29 -10.84
N LYS A 210 5.81 37.19 -10.77
CA LYS A 210 7.06 36.90 -10.05
C LYS A 210 6.80 36.32 -8.66
N THR A 211 5.70 36.76 -8.03
CA THR A 211 5.20 36.23 -6.75
C THR A 211 4.82 34.75 -6.83
N THR A 212 4.17 34.30 -7.92
CA THR A 212 3.80 32.87 -8.08
C THR A 212 5.04 32.00 -8.21
N ILE A 213 6.01 32.45 -9.02
CA ILE A 213 7.29 31.74 -9.18
C ILE A 213 8.03 31.71 -7.84
N PHE A 214 8.08 32.81 -7.12
CA PHE A 214 8.70 32.87 -5.80
C PHE A 214 8.04 31.91 -4.81
N LEU A 215 6.70 31.87 -4.75
CA LEU A 215 5.96 30.95 -3.86
C LEU A 215 6.22 29.49 -4.22
N LEU A 216 6.27 29.14 -5.50
CA LEU A 216 6.58 27.76 -5.93
C LEU A 216 8.02 27.38 -5.56
N LEU A 217 8.98 28.29 -5.74
CA LEU A 217 10.36 28.07 -5.32
C LEU A 217 10.47 27.95 -3.79
N ALA A 218 9.79 28.82 -3.05
CA ALA A 218 9.77 28.76 -1.59
C ALA A 218 9.17 27.43 -1.09
N LEU A 219 8.06 26.97 -1.69
CA LEU A 219 7.47 25.67 -1.38
C LEU A 219 8.40 24.50 -1.74
N PHE A 220 9.09 24.57 -2.86
CA PHE A 220 10.07 23.56 -3.25
C PHE A 220 11.24 23.51 -2.25
N VAL A 221 11.81 24.68 -1.90
CA VAL A 221 12.90 24.76 -0.91
C VAL A 221 12.43 24.21 0.44
N PHE A 222 11.27 24.65 0.92
CA PHE A 222 10.69 24.17 2.18
C PHE A 222 10.50 22.64 2.19
N HIS A 223 9.88 22.09 1.14
CA HIS A 223 9.69 20.64 0.98
C HIS A 223 11.03 19.89 0.91
N SER A 224 12.01 20.45 0.17
CA SER A 224 13.34 19.82 0.06
C SER A 224 14.12 19.88 1.38
N THR A 225 13.96 20.97 2.15
CA THR A 225 14.60 21.10 3.47
C THR A 225 14.04 20.09 4.46
N ILE A 226 12.71 19.94 4.54
CA ILE A 226 12.11 18.92 5.40
C ILE A 226 12.60 17.52 5.00
N ALA A 227 12.65 17.22 3.71
CA ALA A 227 13.12 15.94 3.23
C ALA A 227 14.62 15.70 3.49
N LEU A 228 15.42 16.76 3.42
CA LEU A 228 16.83 16.68 3.77
C LEU A 228 17.01 16.44 5.28
N MET A 229 16.23 17.11 6.12
CA MET A 229 16.23 16.87 7.57
C MET A 229 15.80 15.43 7.89
N ASP A 230 14.76 14.91 7.22
CA ASP A 230 14.34 13.53 7.34
C ASP A 230 15.43 12.54 6.86
N TYR A 231 16.10 12.84 5.75
CA TYR A 231 17.22 12.04 5.24
C TYR A 231 18.43 12.05 6.19
N MET A 232 18.78 13.23 6.71
CA MET A 232 19.92 13.37 7.64
C MET A 232 19.60 12.84 9.04
N GLY A 233 18.33 12.91 9.46
CA GLY A 233 17.86 12.37 10.73
C GLY A 233 17.55 10.86 10.70
N ARG A 234 17.53 10.26 9.53
CA ARG A 234 17.53 8.80 9.40
C ARG A 234 18.94 8.33 9.70
N GLU A 235 19.25 8.15 10.97
CA GLU A 235 20.24 7.17 11.31
C GLU A 235 19.84 5.91 10.54
N VAL A 236 20.70 5.48 9.63
CA VAL A 236 20.56 4.13 9.08
C VAL A 236 20.65 3.25 10.30
N ASN A 237 19.49 2.82 10.80
CA ASN A 237 19.46 1.93 11.96
C ASN A 237 20.10 0.63 11.48
N THR A 238 21.43 0.54 11.65
CA THR A 238 22.22 -0.64 11.33
C THR A 238 21.80 -1.82 12.19
N ASP A 239 21.00 -1.56 13.23
CA ASP A 239 20.43 -2.57 14.12
C ASP A 239 19.04 -3.05 13.68
N ALA A 240 18.54 -2.57 12.53
CA ALA A 240 17.31 -3.10 11.94
C ALA A 240 17.50 -4.58 11.61
N LYS A 241 16.67 -5.44 12.22
CA LYS A 241 16.69 -6.88 12.00
C LYS A 241 15.83 -7.24 10.79
N ILE A 242 16.36 -8.11 9.96
CA ILE A 242 15.63 -8.70 8.84
C ILE A 242 14.96 -9.97 9.32
N ILE A 243 13.61 -9.95 9.39
CA ILE A 243 12.81 -11.10 9.77
C ILE A 243 12.24 -11.75 8.51
N ALA A 244 12.56 -13.02 8.29
CA ALA A 244 12.03 -13.78 7.17
C ALA A 244 10.66 -14.36 7.54
N HIS A 245 9.60 -13.83 6.93
CA HIS A 245 8.20 -14.25 7.17
C HIS A 245 7.97 -15.66 6.60
N ARG A 246 7.68 -16.63 7.48
CA ARG A 246 7.53 -18.07 7.19
C ARG A 246 8.77 -18.69 6.53
N GLY A 247 9.93 -18.12 6.79
CA GLY A 247 11.17 -18.46 6.12
C GLY A 247 11.33 -17.76 4.77
N LEU A 248 12.19 -18.30 3.88
CA LEU A 248 12.41 -17.77 2.53
C LEU A 248 11.65 -18.60 1.49
N VAL A 249 10.48 -18.14 1.07
CA VAL A 249 9.59 -18.86 0.13
C VAL A 249 10.15 -19.00 -1.29
N SER A 250 11.23 -18.30 -1.63
CA SER A 250 11.97 -18.52 -2.88
C SER A 250 13.03 -19.64 -2.79
N ALA A 251 13.18 -20.26 -1.61
CA ALA A 251 14.08 -21.39 -1.38
C ALA A 251 13.36 -22.66 -0.95
N GLY A 252 12.09 -22.56 -0.54
CA GLY A 252 11.28 -23.71 -0.09
C GLY A 252 9.83 -23.31 0.15
N VAL A 253 8.99 -24.29 0.47
CA VAL A 253 7.60 -24.02 0.85
C VAL A 253 7.57 -23.24 2.15
N GLU A 254 6.66 -22.30 2.31
CA GLU A 254 6.48 -21.55 3.55
C GLU A 254 6.39 -22.48 4.78
N ASN A 255 6.95 -22.08 5.91
CA ASN A 255 6.88 -22.84 7.17
C ASN A 255 7.52 -24.25 7.11
N THR A 256 8.48 -24.48 6.20
CA THR A 256 9.27 -25.73 6.12
C THR A 256 10.72 -25.54 6.56
N ILE A 257 11.40 -26.65 6.77
CA ILE A 257 12.85 -26.64 7.10
C ILE A 257 13.66 -26.01 5.98
N GLU A 258 13.31 -26.27 4.72
CA GLU A 258 13.99 -25.71 3.55
C GLU A 258 13.88 -24.17 3.49
N SER A 259 12.69 -23.61 3.82
CA SER A 259 12.50 -22.17 3.87
C SER A 259 13.25 -21.51 5.02
N LEU A 260 13.36 -22.19 6.17
CA LEU A 260 14.20 -21.76 7.30
C LEU A 260 15.68 -21.72 6.92
N GLU A 261 16.18 -22.77 6.30
CA GLU A 261 17.58 -22.87 5.83
C GLU A 261 17.89 -21.80 4.78
N GLY A 262 16.95 -21.60 3.82
CA GLY A 262 17.04 -20.57 2.82
C GLY A 262 17.12 -19.17 3.41
N ALA A 263 16.29 -18.88 4.43
CA ALA A 263 16.33 -17.60 5.14
C ALA A 263 17.68 -17.34 5.82
N LYS A 264 18.22 -18.36 6.50
CA LYS A 264 19.55 -18.26 7.11
C LYS A 264 20.66 -18.04 6.08
N ALA A 265 20.62 -18.78 4.97
CA ALA A 265 21.58 -18.64 3.89
C ALA A 265 21.52 -17.25 3.22
N ALA A 266 20.34 -16.65 3.16
CA ALA A 266 20.12 -15.29 2.66
C ALA A 266 20.53 -14.17 3.64
N GLY A 267 20.91 -14.52 4.88
CA GLY A 267 21.37 -13.55 5.89
C GLY A 267 20.26 -12.93 6.72
N ALA A 268 19.10 -13.59 6.85
CA ALA A 268 18.06 -13.15 7.79
C ALA A 268 18.58 -13.22 9.24
N ASP A 269 18.18 -12.22 10.04
CA ASP A 269 18.52 -12.14 11.46
C ASP A 269 17.60 -13.00 12.33
N MET A 270 16.37 -13.24 11.84
CA MET A 270 15.33 -13.99 12.52
C MET A 270 14.41 -14.62 11.49
N VAL A 271 13.76 -15.73 11.83
CA VAL A 271 12.70 -16.34 11.03
C VAL A 271 11.40 -16.31 11.82
N GLU A 272 10.37 -15.79 11.20
CA GLU A 272 9.01 -15.91 11.70
C GLU A 272 8.40 -17.22 11.21
N LEU A 273 7.58 -17.85 12.06
CA LEU A 273 6.85 -19.08 11.77
C LEU A 273 5.48 -19.08 12.45
N ASP A 274 4.53 -19.77 11.81
CA ASP A 274 3.18 -19.96 12.35
C ASP A 274 3.05 -21.33 13.03
N ILE A 275 2.47 -21.38 14.23
CA ILE A 275 2.20 -22.63 14.92
C ILE A 275 0.71 -22.83 15.22
N GLN A 276 0.28 -24.08 15.18
CA GLN A 276 -1.07 -24.50 15.54
C GLN A 276 -1.05 -25.74 16.40
N LEU A 277 -2.07 -25.87 17.27
CA LEU A 277 -2.27 -27.05 18.12
C LEU A 277 -2.90 -28.16 17.29
N THR A 278 -2.36 -29.37 17.41
CA THR A 278 -2.87 -30.58 16.77
C THR A 278 -3.91 -31.30 17.65
N LYS A 279 -4.59 -32.32 17.09
CA LYS A 279 -5.57 -33.15 17.81
C LYS A 279 -5.01 -33.80 19.06
N ASP A 280 -3.76 -34.21 19.05
CA ASP A 280 -3.04 -34.85 20.14
C ASP A 280 -2.24 -33.88 21.03
N GLN A 281 -2.61 -32.58 20.99
CA GLN A 281 -2.05 -31.53 21.81
C GLN A 281 -0.53 -31.31 21.63
N GLU A 282 -0.04 -31.54 20.44
CA GLU A 282 1.31 -31.17 20.00
C GLU A 282 1.25 -29.93 19.11
N PHE A 283 2.41 -29.32 18.78
CA PHE A 283 2.47 -28.16 17.91
C PHE A 283 3.10 -28.51 16.56
N VAL A 284 2.41 -28.08 15.51
CA VAL A 284 2.85 -28.18 14.13
C VAL A 284 3.14 -26.81 13.56
N VAL A 285 4.09 -26.71 12.64
CA VAL A 285 4.41 -25.43 11.96
C VAL A 285 3.58 -25.36 10.68
N MET A 286 2.50 -24.56 10.72
CA MET A 286 1.55 -24.41 9.63
C MET A 286 0.73 -23.14 9.84
N HIS A 287 0.56 -22.34 8.76
CA HIS A 287 -0.25 -21.13 8.81
C HIS A 287 -1.74 -21.42 8.72
N ASP A 288 -2.16 -22.19 7.70
CA ASP A 288 -3.58 -22.39 7.42
C ASP A 288 -4.15 -23.48 8.31
N VAL A 289 -5.33 -23.25 8.87
CA VAL A 289 -6.12 -24.28 9.55
C VAL A 289 -6.56 -25.37 8.56
N ASP A 290 -6.88 -24.96 7.32
CA ASP A 290 -7.23 -25.86 6.22
C ASP A 290 -5.99 -26.30 5.45
N LEU A 291 -5.74 -27.58 5.38
CA LEU A 291 -4.55 -28.15 4.77
C LEU A 291 -4.59 -28.15 3.22
N SER A 292 -5.76 -27.91 2.62
CA SER A 292 -5.99 -28.11 1.17
C SER A 292 -5.10 -27.26 0.28
N ARG A 293 -4.75 -26.03 0.69
CA ARG A 293 -3.95 -25.11 -0.13
C ARG A 293 -2.55 -25.66 -0.42
N LEU A 294 -1.87 -26.19 0.58
CA LEU A 294 -0.49 -26.66 0.43
C LEU A 294 -0.39 -28.17 0.21
N THR A 295 -1.34 -28.97 0.73
CA THR A 295 -1.28 -30.43 0.63
C THR A 295 -2.23 -31.02 -0.41
N GLY A 296 -3.25 -30.30 -0.84
CA GLY A 296 -4.35 -30.83 -1.66
C GLY A 296 -5.35 -31.70 -0.86
N ILE A 297 -5.21 -31.82 0.47
CA ILE A 297 -6.01 -32.71 1.33
C ILE A 297 -7.03 -31.85 2.09
N GLU A 298 -8.32 -32.12 1.94
CA GLU A 298 -9.41 -31.43 2.65
C GLU A 298 -9.53 -31.94 4.11
N LYS A 299 -8.62 -31.51 4.97
CA LYS A 299 -8.61 -31.76 6.42
C LYS A 299 -8.24 -30.49 7.17
N LYS A 300 -8.56 -30.44 8.45
CA LYS A 300 -8.15 -29.36 9.35
C LYS A 300 -7.00 -29.82 10.25
N VAL A 301 -6.14 -28.88 10.65
CA VAL A 301 -5.01 -29.15 11.55
C VAL A 301 -5.49 -29.81 12.84
N TYR A 302 -6.53 -29.27 13.48
CA TYR A 302 -7.07 -29.76 14.75
C TYR A 302 -7.76 -31.15 14.66
N ASP A 303 -8.03 -31.69 13.47
CA ASP A 303 -8.58 -33.00 13.24
C ASP A 303 -7.50 -34.11 13.07
N CYS A 304 -6.23 -33.69 12.92
CA CYS A 304 -5.09 -34.53 12.65
C CYS A 304 -4.12 -34.59 13.84
N THR A 305 -3.51 -35.76 14.05
CA THR A 305 -2.38 -35.91 14.97
C THR A 305 -1.10 -35.32 14.36
N LEU A 306 -0.11 -35.01 15.20
CA LEU A 306 1.19 -34.53 14.73
C LEU A 306 1.83 -35.54 13.76
N SER A 307 1.74 -36.84 14.04
CA SER A 307 2.29 -37.89 13.16
C SER A 307 1.61 -37.92 11.78
N GLU A 308 0.29 -37.67 11.70
CA GLU A 308 -0.41 -37.56 10.42
C GLU A 308 0.02 -36.33 9.64
N LEU A 309 0.17 -35.17 10.29
CA LEU A 309 0.56 -33.92 9.68
C LEU A 309 1.99 -33.98 9.14
N THR A 310 2.95 -34.43 9.93
CA THR A 310 4.37 -34.52 9.54
C THR A 310 4.63 -35.52 8.42
N ALA A 311 3.74 -36.52 8.23
CA ALA A 311 3.80 -37.42 7.09
C ALA A 311 3.37 -36.77 5.75
N MET A 312 2.59 -35.66 5.81
CA MET A 312 2.08 -34.99 4.61
C MET A 312 3.18 -34.25 3.87
N THR A 313 3.00 -34.14 2.55
CA THR A 313 3.86 -33.32 1.69
C THR A 313 3.13 -32.02 1.34
N VAL A 314 3.81 -30.90 1.46
CA VAL A 314 3.33 -29.59 1.05
C VAL A 314 3.96 -29.15 -0.26
N HIS A 315 3.21 -28.37 -1.04
CA HIS A 315 3.64 -27.88 -2.35
C HIS A 315 3.32 -26.38 -2.48
N GLN A 316 4.29 -25.61 -2.99
CA GLN A 316 4.11 -24.18 -3.27
C GLN A 316 5.01 -23.78 -4.47
N GLY A 317 4.39 -23.40 -5.57
CA GLY A 317 5.12 -23.14 -6.81
C GLY A 317 5.85 -24.41 -7.30
N GLU A 318 7.17 -24.32 -7.46
CA GLU A 318 8.04 -25.46 -7.86
C GLU A 318 8.61 -26.23 -6.68
N PHE A 319 8.35 -25.78 -5.45
CA PHE A 319 8.90 -26.38 -4.25
C PHE A 319 7.96 -27.42 -3.63
N SER A 320 8.56 -28.40 -2.99
CA SER A 320 7.85 -29.36 -2.14
C SER A 320 8.65 -29.60 -0.87
N GLY A 321 7.96 -29.92 0.22
CA GLY A 321 8.59 -30.15 1.52
C GLY A 321 7.67 -30.98 2.43
N LYS A 322 8.06 -31.13 3.69
CA LYS A 322 7.25 -31.76 4.73
C LYS A 322 6.75 -30.70 5.70
N ILE A 323 5.60 -30.97 6.32
CA ILE A 323 5.11 -30.17 7.44
C ILE A 323 5.98 -30.51 8.66
N PRO A 324 6.74 -29.57 9.24
CA PRO A 324 7.57 -29.87 10.41
C PRO A 324 6.78 -29.78 11.71
N SER A 325 7.18 -30.55 12.72
CA SER A 325 6.79 -30.25 14.10
C SER A 325 7.50 -29.00 14.62
N LEU A 326 6.90 -28.34 15.62
CA LEU A 326 7.57 -27.22 16.29
C LEU A 326 8.92 -27.64 16.88
N ARG A 327 9.00 -28.83 17.48
CA ARG A 327 10.25 -29.43 18.01
C ARG A 327 11.35 -29.48 16.92
N GLU A 328 11.02 -30.06 15.77
CA GLU A 328 11.97 -30.19 14.65
C GLU A 328 12.44 -28.83 14.15
N PHE A 329 11.51 -27.90 13.96
CA PHE A 329 11.82 -26.55 13.48
C PHE A 329 12.74 -25.79 14.46
N VAL A 330 12.41 -25.83 15.76
CA VAL A 330 13.26 -25.23 16.81
C VAL A 330 14.65 -25.87 16.86
N GLN A 331 14.74 -27.19 16.80
CA GLN A 331 16.04 -27.89 16.79
C GLN A 331 16.89 -27.46 15.58
N ARG A 332 16.27 -27.34 14.42
CA ARG A 332 16.97 -26.89 13.22
C ARG A 332 17.40 -25.43 13.31
N ALA A 333 16.53 -24.55 13.80
CA ALA A 333 16.87 -23.13 14.03
C ALA A 333 18.05 -22.97 15.01
N LYS A 334 18.06 -23.74 16.10
CA LYS A 334 19.21 -23.76 17.05
C LYS A 334 20.50 -24.23 16.37
N ALA A 335 20.45 -25.29 15.57
CA ALA A 335 21.61 -25.78 14.83
C ALA A 335 22.17 -24.75 13.84
N LEU A 336 21.29 -23.91 13.27
CA LEU A 336 21.64 -22.82 12.37
C LEU A 336 22.02 -21.52 13.09
N ASN A 337 21.87 -21.49 14.41
CA ASN A 337 22.04 -20.27 15.21
C ASN A 337 21.22 -19.08 14.65
N ILE A 338 19.92 -19.30 14.47
CA ILE A 338 18.97 -18.26 14.05
C ILE A 338 17.80 -18.22 15.03
N PRO A 339 17.46 -17.06 15.62
CA PRO A 339 16.33 -16.91 16.50
C PRO A 339 15.01 -16.98 15.71
N LEU A 340 13.94 -17.34 16.42
CA LEU A 340 12.59 -17.48 15.86
C LEU A 340 11.67 -16.42 16.46
N LEU A 341 10.72 -15.92 15.64
CA LEU A 341 9.52 -15.19 16.06
C LEU A 341 8.34 -16.14 15.85
N ILE A 342 7.74 -16.60 16.94
CA ILE A 342 6.72 -17.64 16.89
C ILE A 342 5.35 -16.98 16.90
N GLU A 343 4.60 -17.09 15.78
CA GLU A 343 3.23 -16.64 15.69
C GLU A 343 2.27 -17.77 16.04
N ILE A 344 1.41 -17.54 17.03
CA ILE A 344 0.38 -18.49 17.45
C ILE A 344 -0.88 -18.23 16.64
N LYS A 345 -1.34 -19.24 15.90
CA LYS A 345 -2.56 -19.22 15.08
C LYS A 345 -3.67 -20.05 15.76
N PRO A 346 -4.49 -19.44 16.63
CA PRO A 346 -5.61 -20.17 17.22
C PRO A 346 -6.65 -20.51 16.15
N HIS A 347 -7.25 -21.70 16.26
CA HIS A 347 -8.30 -22.20 15.37
C HIS A 347 -9.67 -22.33 16.07
N GLY A 348 -9.78 -21.92 17.35
CA GLY A 348 -11.00 -21.91 18.14
C GLY A 348 -11.43 -23.29 18.67
N LYS A 349 -10.51 -24.28 18.71
CA LYS A 349 -10.70 -25.60 19.28
C LYS A 349 -9.64 -25.91 20.35
N GLU A 350 -8.90 -24.91 20.79
CA GLU A 350 -7.90 -25.03 21.82
C GLU A 350 -8.56 -25.34 23.16
N PRO A 351 -7.92 -26.16 24.01
CA PRO A 351 -8.38 -26.42 25.38
C PRO A 351 -8.18 -25.17 26.26
N GLU A 352 -8.88 -25.06 27.37
CA GLU A 352 -8.80 -23.94 28.30
C GLU A 352 -7.36 -23.71 28.84
N ASN A 353 -6.57 -24.77 28.96
CA ASN A 353 -5.17 -24.74 29.41
C ASN A 353 -4.16 -24.61 28.24
N PHE A 354 -4.57 -24.04 27.13
CA PHE A 354 -3.71 -23.92 25.93
C PHE A 354 -2.40 -23.19 26.23
N SER A 355 -2.46 -22.06 26.95
CA SER A 355 -1.27 -21.27 27.30
C SER A 355 -0.26 -22.06 28.11
N GLU A 356 -0.73 -22.88 29.05
CA GLU A 356 0.11 -23.76 29.85
C GLU A 356 0.80 -24.82 28.99
N ILE A 357 0.04 -25.47 28.09
CA ILE A 357 0.60 -26.48 27.15
C ILE A 357 1.67 -25.84 26.27
N LEU A 358 1.42 -24.64 25.75
CA LEU A 358 2.38 -23.95 24.91
C LEU A 358 3.67 -23.63 25.67
N LEU A 359 3.55 -23.02 26.85
CA LEU A 359 4.71 -22.62 27.66
C LEU A 359 5.53 -23.82 28.10
N GLU A 360 4.88 -24.91 28.49
CA GLU A 360 5.57 -26.19 28.86
C GLU A 360 6.39 -26.71 27.66
N LYS A 361 5.83 -26.69 26.44
CA LYS A 361 6.55 -27.12 25.24
C LYS A 361 7.72 -26.20 24.88
N LEU A 362 7.54 -24.90 25.02
CA LEU A 362 8.61 -23.94 24.76
C LEU A 362 9.77 -24.08 25.77
N GLU A 363 9.44 -24.34 27.04
CA GLU A 363 10.42 -24.67 28.10
C GLU A 363 11.13 -25.99 27.81
N GLU A 364 10.40 -27.05 27.45
CA GLU A 364 10.97 -28.34 27.03
C GLU A 364 11.95 -28.19 25.88
N TYR A 365 11.64 -27.27 24.93
CA TYR A 365 12.52 -26.98 23.79
C TYR A 365 13.63 -25.99 24.15
N GLY A 366 13.57 -25.33 25.32
CA GLY A 366 14.54 -24.36 25.82
C GLY A 366 14.59 -23.11 24.93
N VAL A 367 13.45 -22.55 24.60
CA VAL A 367 13.28 -21.36 23.75
C VAL A 367 12.40 -20.30 24.36
N GLU A 368 11.83 -20.54 25.50
CA GLU A 368 10.90 -19.67 26.22
C GLU A 368 11.44 -18.26 26.53
N LYS A 369 12.78 -18.13 26.67
CA LYS A 369 13.48 -16.86 26.97
C LYS A 369 14.16 -16.22 25.77
N THR A 370 14.25 -16.93 24.67
CA THR A 370 15.07 -16.51 23.53
C THR A 370 14.26 -16.16 22.29
N ASN A 371 13.05 -16.68 22.18
CA ASN A 371 12.20 -16.51 21.03
C ASN A 371 10.91 -15.75 21.42
N PRO A 372 10.70 -14.54 20.87
CA PRO A 372 9.47 -13.80 21.11
C PRO A 372 8.26 -14.51 20.53
N LEU A 373 7.12 -14.35 21.21
CA LEU A 373 5.81 -14.82 20.78
C LEU A 373 4.98 -13.68 20.24
N MET A 374 4.12 -13.95 19.27
CA MET A 374 3.09 -13.04 18.83
C MET A 374 1.81 -13.77 18.45
N SER A 375 0.68 -13.08 18.48
CA SER A 375 -0.59 -13.54 17.94
C SER A 375 -1.45 -12.34 17.57
N LEU A 376 -2.39 -12.52 16.64
CA LEU A 376 -3.46 -11.56 16.36
C LEU A 376 -4.62 -11.70 17.37
N ASP A 377 -4.64 -12.73 18.17
CA ASP A 377 -5.59 -12.94 19.26
C ASP A 377 -5.07 -12.28 20.54
N ILE A 378 -5.64 -11.12 20.88
CA ILE A 378 -5.24 -10.33 22.05
C ILE A 378 -5.53 -11.11 23.33
N SER A 379 -6.68 -11.78 23.42
CA SER A 379 -7.08 -12.52 24.63
C SER A 379 -6.13 -13.67 24.92
N LEU A 380 -5.64 -14.33 23.88
CA LEU A 380 -4.63 -15.36 24.00
C LEU A 380 -3.30 -14.80 24.51
N MET A 381 -2.88 -13.66 23.98
CA MET A 381 -1.62 -13.03 24.43
C MET A 381 -1.71 -12.54 25.86
N GLU A 382 -2.86 -11.98 26.30
CA GLU A 382 -3.12 -11.62 27.68
C GLU A 382 -3.02 -12.86 28.59
N GLY A 383 -3.62 -14.00 28.21
CA GLY A 383 -3.54 -15.23 28.98
C GLY A 383 -2.13 -15.82 29.08
N ILE A 384 -1.32 -15.67 28.04
CA ILE A 384 0.10 -16.07 28.06
C ILE A 384 0.90 -15.16 29.02
N GLU A 385 0.69 -13.84 28.95
CA GLU A 385 1.38 -12.85 29.80
C GLU A 385 1.02 -13.04 31.28
N GLU A 386 -0.23 -13.40 31.60
CA GLU A 386 -0.65 -13.72 32.97
C GLU A 386 0.02 -14.99 33.52
N THR A 387 0.32 -15.96 32.64
CA THR A 387 0.90 -17.26 33.04
C THR A 387 2.43 -17.18 33.12
N ALA A 388 3.07 -16.40 32.26
CA ALA A 388 4.51 -16.20 32.20
C ALA A 388 4.87 -14.75 31.86
N PRO A 389 4.84 -13.85 32.86
CA PRO A 389 5.09 -12.42 32.70
C PRO A 389 6.56 -12.08 32.31
#